data_2007d8f97ecb06e890ced421a2f9d623
#
_entry.id   2007d8f97ecb06e890ced421a2f9d623
#
_cell.length_a   1.000
_cell.length_b   1.000
_cell.length_c   1.000
_cell.angle_alpha   90.00
_cell.angle_beta   90.00
_cell.angle_gamma   90.00
#
_symmetry.space_group_name_H-M   'P 1'
#
loop_
_entity.id
_entity.type
_entity.pdbx_description
1 polymer ?
#
loop_
_entity_poly.entity_id
_entity_poly.type
_entity_poly.pdbx_seq_one_letter_code
_entity_poly.pdbx_strand_id
1 'polypeptide(L)'
;HFAADWGDRLDGATHDALAGCLGRQGTPAGVAALAGLRIPWDAAWFVFTRRSLPNYVAQARAAFPGFDALPRLCRGVLVSLAYNRGTAMQDGTPDDRRREMRDIRDALAAGRPEDVPPAILAMQRLWPTVRGLRDRRAREAALFAEGLNQQNE
;
A
#
# COMPACT_ATOMS: atom_id res chain seq x y z
N HIS A 1 -10.34 -17.92 3.82
CA HIS A 1 -9.17 -17.29 4.46
C HIS A 1 -9.55 -16.52 5.73
N PHE A 2 -10.73 -15.80 5.78
CA PHE A 2 -11.09 -14.99 6.97
C PHE A 2 -11.07 -15.80 8.28
N ALA A 3 -11.76 -16.93 8.34
CA ALA A 3 -11.81 -17.77 9.53
C ALA A 3 -10.41 -18.28 9.94
N ALA A 4 -9.56 -18.66 8.99
CA ALA A 4 -8.20 -19.10 9.26
C ALA A 4 -7.28 -17.97 9.77
N ASP A 5 -7.54 -16.75 9.34
CA ASP A 5 -6.71 -15.59 9.72
C ASP A 5 -7.16 -14.97 11.07
N TRP A 6 -8.46 -15.01 11.37
CA TRP A 6 -9.07 -14.26 12.48
C TRP A 6 -9.76 -15.14 13.55
N GLY A 7 -10.09 -16.41 13.24
CA GLY A 7 -10.97 -17.24 14.07
C GLY A 7 -10.60 -17.31 15.56
N ASP A 8 -9.32 -17.54 15.87
CA ASP A 8 -8.83 -17.66 17.27
C ASP A 8 -8.40 -16.29 17.88
N ARG A 9 -8.64 -15.18 17.18
CA ARG A 9 -8.12 -13.86 17.55
C ARG A 9 -9.17 -12.83 17.87
N LEU A 10 -10.41 -13.14 17.55
CA LEU A 10 -11.57 -12.30 17.82
C LEU A 10 -12.53 -13.06 18.73
N ASP A 11 -13.28 -12.34 19.54
CA ASP A 11 -14.45 -12.93 20.19
C ASP A 11 -15.49 -13.35 19.13
N GLY A 12 -16.35 -14.33 19.49
CA GLY A 12 -17.32 -14.90 18.56
C GLY A 12 -18.25 -13.88 17.93
N ALA A 13 -18.72 -12.92 18.72
CA ALA A 13 -19.67 -11.90 18.24
C ALA A 13 -19.01 -10.96 17.21
N THR A 14 -17.77 -10.52 17.45
CA THR A 14 -16.99 -9.70 16.54
C THR A 14 -16.65 -10.50 15.27
N HIS A 15 -16.24 -11.77 15.41
CA HIS A 15 -15.95 -12.66 14.28
C HIS A 15 -17.18 -12.80 13.38
N ASP A 16 -18.34 -13.13 13.93
CA ASP A 16 -19.58 -13.38 13.17
C ASP A 16 -20.09 -12.10 12.49
N ALA A 17 -20.01 -10.96 13.16
CA ALA A 17 -20.39 -9.67 12.58
C ALA A 17 -19.51 -9.32 11.37
N LEU A 18 -18.19 -9.53 11.45
CA LEU A 18 -17.27 -9.29 10.34
C LEU A 18 -17.41 -10.33 9.23
N ALA A 19 -17.61 -11.60 9.57
CA ALA A 19 -17.86 -12.68 8.59
C ALA A 19 -19.11 -12.38 7.76
N GLY A 20 -20.16 -11.84 8.40
CA GLY A 20 -21.38 -11.43 7.70
C GLY A 20 -21.21 -10.28 6.71
N CYS A 21 -20.07 -9.57 6.72
CA CYS A 21 -19.75 -8.48 5.79
C CYS A 21 -18.92 -8.94 4.58
N LEU A 22 -18.42 -10.18 4.57
CA LEU A 22 -17.55 -10.67 3.49
C LEU A 22 -18.26 -10.60 2.14
N GLY A 23 -17.53 -10.11 1.13
CA GLY A 23 -18.04 -9.96 -0.22
C GLY A 23 -19.09 -8.86 -0.42
N ARG A 24 -19.40 -8.08 0.62
CA ARG A 24 -20.33 -6.94 0.51
C ARG A 24 -19.56 -5.66 0.26
N GLN A 25 -20.12 -4.79 -0.55
CA GLN A 25 -19.62 -3.44 -0.70
C GLN A 25 -19.92 -2.62 0.56
N GLY A 26 -18.92 -1.88 1.06
CA GLY A 26 -19.12 -0.98 2.20
C GLY A 26 -20.11 0.13 1.88
N THR A 27 -21.08 0.34 2.78
CA THR A 27 -22.02 1.46 2.73
C THR A 27 -21.94 2.24 4.04
N PRO A 28 -22.30 3.54 4.06
CA PRO A 28 -22.32 4.32 5.30
C PRO A 28 -23.15 3.66 6.42
N ALA A 29 -24.31 3.10 6.09
CA ALA A 29 -25.15 2.38 7.06
C ALA A 29 -24.50 1.09 7.56
N GLY A 30 -23.87 0.30 6.65
CA GLY A 30 -23.14 -0.92 7.04
C GLY A 30 -21.96 -0.62 7.95
N VAL A 31 -21.20 0.44 7.67
CA VAL A 31 -20.08 0.87 8.52
C VAL A 31 -20.59 1.36 9.89
N ALA A 32 -21.68 2.13 9.93
CA ALA A 32 -22.28 2.59 11.18
C ALA A 32 -22.75 1.43 12.06
N ALA A 33 -23.29 0.37 11.48
CA ALA A 33 -23.71 -0.84 12.22
C ALA A 33 -22.54 -1.57 12.90
N LEU A 34 -21.30 -1.39 12.40
CA LEU A 34 -20.08 -1.98 12.95
C LEU A 34 -19.29 -1.04 13.86
N ALA A 35 -19.75 0.20 14.08
CA ALA A 35 -18.99 1.23 14.80
C ALA A 35 -18.67 0.85 16.26
N GLY A 36 -19.46 -0.06 16.87
CA GLY A 36 -19.24 -0.59 18.22
C GLY A 36 -18.16 -1.67 18.31
N LEU A 37 -17.78 -2.29 17.20
CA LEU A 37 -16.80 -3.37 17.21
C LEU A 37 -15.41 -2.84 17.53
N ARG A 38 -14.65 -3.64 18.25
CA ARG A 38 -13.24 -3.37 18.57
C ARG A 38 -12.40 -4.56 18.17
N ILE A 39 -11.43 -4.31 17.31
CA ILE A 39 -10.46 -5.32 16.90
C ILE A 39 -9.20 -5.11 17.76
N PRO A 40 -8.76 -6.11 18.53
CA PRO A 40 -7.53 -6.03 19.30
C PRO A 40 -6.34 -5.72 18.37
N TRP A 41 -5.44 -4.83 18.84
CA TRP A 41 -4.29 -4.41 18.01
C TRP A 41 -3.36 -5.57 17.65
N ASP A 42 -3.11 -6.47 18.61
CA ASP A 42 -2.28 -7.67 18.41
C ASP A 42 -2.87 -8.59 17.33
N ALA A 43 -4.20 -8.79 17.33
CA ALA A 43 -4.89 -9.55 16.29
C ALA A 43 -4.73 -8.87 14.92
N ALA A 44 -4.98 -7.57 14.84
CA ALA A 44 -4.82 -6.80 13.60
C ALA A 44 -3.37 -6.83 13.10
N TRP A 45 -2.39 -6.65 14.00
CA TRP A 45 -0.96 -6.70 13.69
C TRP A 45 -0.53 -8.07 13.21
N PHE A 46 -1.01 -9.14 13.84
CA PHE A 46 -0.71 -10.50 13.42
C PHE A 46 -1.20 -10.78 12.00
N VAL A 47 -2.46 -10.47 11.70
CA VAL A 47 -3.02 -10.68 10.36
C VAL A 47 -2.31 -9.81 9.33
N PHE A 48 -2.02 -8.56 9.67
CA PHE A 48 -1.27 -7.66 8.80
C PHE A 48 0.10 -8.24 8.44
N THR A 49 0.89 -8.64 9.44
CA THR A 49 2.26 -9.13 9.22
C THR A 49 2.34 -10.49 8.56
N ARG A 50 1.36 -11.36 8.79
CA ARG A 50 1.35 -12.74 8.27
C ARG A 50 0.63 -12.88 6.93
N ARG A 51 -0.29 -11.98 6.63
CA ARG A 51 -1.11 -12.08 5.43
C ARG A 51 -0.95 -10.87 4.51
N SER A 52 -1.28 -9.68 5.01
CA SER A 52 -1.35 -8.49 4.16
C SER A 52 0.03 -8.05 3.69
N LEU A 53 0.98 -7.89 4.59
CA LEU A 53 2.32 -7.42 4.27
C LEU A 53 3.05 -8.35 3.27
N PRO A 54 3.12 -9.68 3.47
CA PRO A 54 3.73 -10.58 2.50
C PRO A 54 3.10 -10.51 1.10
N ASN A 55 1.76 -10.39 1.05
CA ASN A 55 1.04 -10.23 -0.21
C ASN A 55 1.43 -8.94 -0.94
N TYR A 56 1.50 -7.80 -0.24
CA TYR A 56 1.91 -6.53 -0.85
C TYR A 56 3.40 -6.48 -1.21
N VAL A 57 4.26 -7.17 -0.46
CA VAL A 57 5.67 -7.38 -0.83
C VAL A 57 5.77 -8.17 -2.13
N ALA A 58 5.01 -9.26 -2.26
CA ALA A 58 4.98 -10.05 -3.50
C ALA A 58 4.47 -9.24 -4.71
N GLN A 59 3.41 -8.44 -4.51
CA GLN A 59 2.88 -7.55 -5.55
C GLN A 59 3.89 -6.47 -5.95
N ALA A 60 4.56 -5.83 -5.00
CA ALA A 60 5.58 -4.82 -5.28
C ALA A 60 6.77 -5.44 -6.04
N ARG A 61 7.24 -6.63 -5.60
CA ARG A 61 8.32 -7.37 -6.28
C ARG A 61 7.97 -7.70 -7.72
N ALA A 62 6.74 -8.11 -8.00
CA ALA A 62 6.29 -8.44 -9.36
C ALA A 62 6.13 -7.19 -10.23
N ALA A 63 5.78 -6.04 -9.65
CA ALA A 63 5.48 -4.81 -10.39
C ALA A 63 6.72 -3.95 -10.67
N PHE A 64 7.75 -4.02 -9.81
CA PHE A 64 8.91 -3.13 -9.86
C PHE A 64 10.20 -3.91 -10.10
N PRO A 65 10.81 -3.80 -11.31
CA PRO A 65 12.07 -4.46 -11.63
C PRO A 65 13.19 -4.07 -10.64
N GLY A 66 14.06 -5.03 -10.32
CA GLY A 66 15.17 -4.79 -9.40
C GLY A 66 14.79 -4.62 -7.93
N PHE A 67 13.53 -4.87 -7.54
CA PHE A 67 13.00 -4.67 -6.17
C PHE A 67 13.92 -5.23 -5.08
N ASP A 68 14.40 -6.47 -5.23
CA ASP A 68 15.18 -7.14 -4.19
C ASP A 68 16.61 -6.57 -4.02
N ALA A 69 17.13 -5.89 -5.04
CA ALA A 69 18.42 -5.21 -4.98
C ALA A 69 18.36 -3.82 -4.33
N LEU A 70 17.15 -3.27 -4.15
CA LEU A 70 16.98 -1.96 -3.54
C LEU A 70 17.21 -1.99 -2.02
N PRO A 71 17.67 -0.88 -1.43
CA PRO A 71 17.73 -0.69 0.02
C PRO A 71 16.40 -0.95 0.71
N ARG A 72 16.45 -1.28 2.00
CA ARG A 72 15.24 -1.64 2.80
C ARG A 72 14.18 -0.54 2.79
N LEU A 73 14.59 0.73 2.96
CA LEU A 73 13.66 1.87 2.94
C LEU A 73 12.99 2.02 1.57
N CYS A 74 13.75 1.91 0.48
CA CYS A 74 13.22 1.97 -0.88
C CYS A 74 12.18 0.87 -1.12
N ARG A 75 12.49 -0.37 -0.73
CA ARG A 75 11.53 -1.49 -0.82
C ARG A 75 10.26 -1.22 -0.01
N GLY A 76 10.41 -0.71 1.22
CA GLY A 76 9.27 -0.34 2.07
C GLY A 76 8.36 0.70 1.43
N VAL A 77 8.93 1.69 0.76
CA VAL A 77 8.18 2.71 0.01
C VAL A 77 7.41 2.08 -1.16
N LEU A 78 8.04 1.20 -1.95
CA LEU A 78 7.36 0.52 -3.05
C LEU A 78 6.20 -0.36 -2.57
N VAL A 79 6.37 -1.03 -1.42
CA VAL A 79 5.29 -1.79 -0.77
C VAL A 79 4.16 -0.86 -0.31
N SER A 80 4.48 0.32 0.24
CA SER A 80 3.49 1.34 0.61
C SER A 80 2.70 1.85 -0.60
N LEU A 81 3.37 2.03 -1.74
CA LEU A 81 2.72 2.38 -3.00
C LEU A 81 1.80 1.25 -3.48
N ALA A 82 2.27 0.01 -3.49
CA ALA A 82 1.46 -1.15 -3.87
C ALA A 82 0.21 -1.28 -2.99
N TYR A 83 0.34 -1.11 -1.68
CA TYR A 83 -0.77 -1.11 -0.73
C TYR A 83 -1.79 -0.01 -1.01
N ASN A 84 -1.34 1.22 -1.24
CA ASN A 84 -2.22 2.38 -1.36
C ASN A 84 -2.78 2.58 -2.78
N ARG A 85 -2.00 2.25 -3.80
CA ARG A 85 -2.30 2.49 -5.22
C ARG A 85 -2.72 1.24 -5.98
N GLY A 86 -2.36 0.06 -5.46
CA GLY A 86 -2.33 -1.17 -6.24
C GLY A 86 -1.19 -1.14 -7.26
N THR A 87 -1.02 -2.25 -7.97
CA THR A 87 0.08 -2.47 -8.92
C THR A 87 -0.36 -2.45 -10.40
N ALA A 88 -1.62 -2.09 -10.68
CA ALA A 88 -2.07 -1.87 -12.05
C ALA A 88 -1.28 -0.73 -12.69
N MET A 89 -0.78 -0.96 -13.91
CA MET A 89 0.06 -0.01 -14.65
C MET A 89 -0.72 0.72 -15.74
N GLN A 90 -1.96 0.33 -16.00
CA GLN A 90 -2.82 0.97 -17.01
C GLN A 90 -4.04 1.59 -16.35
N ASP A 91 -4.46 2.71 -16.90
CA ASP A 91 -5.66 3.42 -16.54
C ASP A 91 -6.30 3.93 -17.84
N GLY A 92 -7.52 3.53 -18.12
CA GLY A 92 -8.28 3.97 -19.30
C GLY A 92 -8.89 5.37 -19.15
N THR A 93 -8.55 6.12 -18.10
CA THR A 93 -9.08 7.48 -17.88
C THR A 93 -8.23 8.55 -18.55
N PRO A 94 -8.81 9.69 -18.97
CA PRO A 94 -8.07 10.81 -19.57
C PRO A 94 -6.97 11.36 -18.65
N ASP A 95 -7.15 11.26 -17.31
CA ASP A 95 -6.19 11.76 -16.32
C ASP A 95 -4.95 10.87 -16.17
N ASP A 96 -4.99 9.67 -16.75
CA ASP A 96 -3.94 8.66 -16.62
C ASP A 96 -3.39 8.56 -15.20
N ARG A 97 -4.21 8.07 -14.29
CA ARG A 97 -3.91 7.96 -12.86
C ARG A 97 -2.78 6.97 -12.55
N ARG A 98 -2.27 6.25 -13.55
CA ARG A 98 -1.21 5.26 -13.43
C ARG A 98 0.13 5.71 -14.03
N ARG A 99 0.19 6.89 -14.62
CA ARG A 99 1.40 7.43 -15.25
C ARG A 99 2.62 7.32 -14.34
N GLU A 100 2.53 7.86 -13.15
CA GLU A 100 3.66 7.87 -12.21
C GLU A 100 4.06 6.47 -11.71
N MET A 101 3.13 5.52 -11.67
CA MET A 101 3.46 4.13 -11.36
C MET A 101 4.29 3.49 -12.49
N ARG A 102 3.99 3.83 -13.76
CA ARG A 102 4.81 3.42 -14.90
C ARG A 102 6.16 4.11 -14.91
N ASP A 103 6.20 5.41 -14.63
CA ASP A 103 7.45 6.18 -14.56
C ASP A 103 8.41 5.56 -13.53
N ILE A 104 7.91 5.15 -12.36
CA ILE A 104 8.68 4.44 -11.33
C ILE A 104 9.18 3.09 -11.86
N ARG A 105 8.31 2.29 -12.44
CA ARG A 105 8.69 0.99 -13.02
C ARG A 105 9.78 1.15 -14.06
N ASP A 106 9.62 2.10 -14.97
CA ASP A 106 10.51 2.31 -16.11
C ASP A 106 11.87 2.90 -15.67
N ALA A 107 11.87 3.77 -14.65
CA ALA A 107 13.08 4.24 -14.01
C ALA A 107 13.88 3.09 -13.39
N LEU A 108 13.21 2.21 -12.63
CA LEU A 108 13.84 1.04 -12.03
C LEU A 108 14.33 0.04 -13.07
N ALA A 109 13.56 -0.21 -14.14
CA ALA A 109 13.97 -1.06 -15.25
C ALA A 109 15.20 -0.52 -15.98
N ALA A 110 15.36 0.81 -16.02
CA ALA A 110 16.52 1.48 -16.62
C ALA A 110 17.72 1.62 -15.66
N GLY A 111 17.62 1.11 -14.42
CA GLY A 111 18.68 1.24 -13.42
C GLY A 111 18.87 2.67 -12.89
N ARG A 112 17.82 3.49 -12.91
CA ARG A 112 17.83 4.87 -12.44
C ARG A 112 16.90 5.07 -11.22
N PRO A 113 17.23 4.47 -10.07
CA PRO A 113 16.39 4.58 -8.88
C PRO A 113 16.28 6.03 -8.34
N GLU A 114 17.18 6.91 -8.68
CA GLU A 114 17.16 8.35 -8.37
C GLU A 114 15.98 9.10 -9.00
N ASP A 115 15.40 8.58 -10.08
CA ASP A 115 14.22 9.14 -10.72
C ASP A 115 12.91 8.78 -10.00
N VAL A 116 12.94 7.86 -9.03
CA VAL A 116 11.75 7.40 -8.31
C VAL A 116 11.16 8.48 -7.38
N PRO A 117 11.94 9.18 -6.53
CA PRO A 117 11.39 10.22 -5.67
C PRO A 117 10.63 11.33 -6.41
N PRO A 118 11.14 11.92 -7.52
CA PRO A 118 10.36 12.86 -8.31
C PRO A 118 9.03 12.30 -8.84
N ALA A 119 9.03 11.06 -9.32
CA ALA A 119 7.80 10.41 -9.80
C ALA A 119 6.77 10.21 -8.66
N ILE A 120 7.22 9.85 -7.45
CA ILE A 120 6.33 9.76 -6.28
C ILE A 120 5.72 11.13 -5.94
N LEU A 121 6.51 12.20 -5.97
CA LEU A 121 6.02 13.57 -5.73
C LEU A 121 5.00 14.00 -6.79
N ALA A 122 5.22 13.67 -8.05
CA ALA A 122 4.32 14.01 -9.15
C ALA A 122 2.91 13.41 -8.95
N MET A 123 2.77 12.30 -8.21
CA MET A 123 1.46 11.74 -7.85
C MET A 123 0.57 12.71 -7.06
N GLN A 124 1.11 13.75 -6.44
CA GLN A 124 0.32 14.73 -5.69
C GLN A 124 -0.73 15.43 -6.57
N ARG A 125 -0.53 15.49 -7.89
CA ARG A 125 -1.51 16.00 -8.85
C ARG A 125 -2.87 15.31 -8.77
N LEU A 126 -2.87 14.03 -8.35
CA LEU A 126 -4.09 13.21 -8.26
C LEU A 126 -5.00 13.60 -7.08
N TRP A 127 -4.46 14.38 -6.15
CA TRP A 127 -5.16 14.77 -4.92
C TRP A 127 -4.89 16.24 -4.57
N PRO A 128 -5.32 17.19 -5.43
CA PRO A 128 -5.00 18.62 -5.22
C PRO A 128 -5.53 19.16 -3.89
N THR A 129 -6.64 18.62 -3.40
CA THR A 129 -7.33 19.07 -2.17
C THR A 129 -7.19 18.12 -0.98
N VAL A 130 -6.60 16.93 -1.15
CA VAL A 130 -6.50 15.93 -0.08
C VAL A 130 -5.10 15.96 0.54
N ARG A 131 -4.92 16.82 1.56
CA ARG A 131 -3.64 17.07 2.22
C ARG A 131 -2.96 15.78 2.68
N GLY A 132 -3.68 14.88 3.38
CA GLY A 132 -3.08 13.65 3.92
C GLY A 132 -2.44 12.74 2.87
N LEU A 133 -3.02 12.66 1.67
CA LEU A 133 -2.43 11.87 0.56
C LEU A 133 -1.22 12.58 -0.05
N ARG A 134 -1.23 13.91 -0.11
CA ARG A 134 -0.08 14.68 -0.58
C ARG A 134 1.10 14.56 0.40
N ASP A 135 0.84 14.71 1.70
CA ASP A 135 1.85 14.56 2.76
C ASP A 135 2.43 13.14 2.74
N ARG A 136 1.61 12.12 2.49
CA ARG A 136 2.07 10.74 2.34
C ARG A 136 3.05 10.60 1.16
N ARG A 137 2.74 11.17 -0.01
CA ARG A 137 3.66 11.14 -1.17
C ARG A 137 4.97 11.85 -0.87
N ALA A 138 4.92 12.98 -0.19
CA ALA A 138 6.13 13.71 0.20
C ALA A 138 7.02 12.86 1.14
N ARG A 139 6.44 12.22 2.15
CA ARG A 139 7.18 11.34 3.07
C ARG A 139 7.76 10.12 2.36
N GLU A 140 7.00 9.49 1.49
CA GLU A 140 7.47 8.34 0.72
C GLU A 140 8.63 8.70 -0.20
N ALA A 141 8.57 9.85 -0.89
CA ALA A 141 9.67 10.33 -1.72
C ALA A 141 10.93 10.61 -0.90
N ALA A 142 10.78 11.26 0.26
CA ALA A 142 11.89 11.53 1.18
C ALA A 142 12.53 10.24 1.71
N LEU A 143 11.73 9.25 2.14
CA LEU A 143 12.22 7.96 2.62
C LEU A 143 12.92 7.15 1.52
N PHE A 144 12.45 7.23 0.28
CA PHE A 144 13.11 6.57 -0.83
C PHE A 144 14.49 7.18 -1.11
N ALA A 145 14.59 8.51 -1.15
CA ALA A 145 15.85 9.22 -1.32
C ALA A 145 16.83 8.94 -0.17
N GLU A 146 16.34 8.93 1.08
CA GLU A 146 17.15 8.55 2.25
C GLU A 146 17.70 7.12 2.10
N GLY A 147 16.86 6.16 1.66
CA GLY A 147 17.28 4.79 1.47
C GLY A 147 18.39 4.65 0.42
N LEU A 148 18.36 5.43 -0.66
CA LEU A 148 19.44 5.44 -1.65
C LEU A 148 20.76 5.97 -1.06
N ASN A 149 20.70 7.01 -0.24
CA ASN A 149 21.89 7.60 0.38
C ASN A 149 22.56 6.65 1.38
N GLN A 150 21.79 5.89 2.17
CA GLN A 150 22.31 4.91 3.12
C GLN A 150 23.06 3.74 2.48
N GLN A 151 22.91 3.51 1.19
CA GLN A 151 23.64 2.47 0.45
C GLN A 151 25.05 2.94 0.00
N ASN A 152 25.26 4.25 -0.03
CA ASN A 152 26.50 4.88 -0.50
C ASN A 152 27.48 5.20 0.64
N GLU A 153 27.10 4.92 1.89
CA GLU A 153 27.96 5.01 3.09
C GLU A 153 28.50 3.64 3.49
#